data_d45d5efe6ac9b86cc4ac383f7293c0d4
#
_entry.id   d45d5efe6ac9b86cc4ac383f7293c0d4
#
_cell.length_a   1.000
_cell.length_b   1.000
_cell.length_c   1.000
_cell.angle_alpha   90.00
_cell.angle_beta   90.00
_cell.angle_gamma   90.00
#
_symmetry.space_group_name_H-M   'P 1'
#
loop_
_entity.id
_entity.type
_entity.pdbx_description
1 polymer ?
#
loop_
_entity_poly.entity_id
_entity_poly.type
_entity_poly.pdbx_seq_one_letter_code
_entity_poly.pdbx_strand_id
1 'polypeptide(L)'
;MKSQLIKLSTIAASALFVTACGGPESGTTQCTMEPKENWLDQEQFQQSLKEQGYEINEFKVTDGNCYEIYGQDKSKQKVEIYFNPVDGSIVKQETE
;
A
#
# COMPACT_ATOMS: atom_id res chain seq x y z
N MET A 1 -27.75 -7.50 -43.26
CA MET A 1 -27.54 -7.33 -42.99
C MET A 1 -27.20 -6.98 -42.02
N LYS A 2 -27.19 -6.83 -41.96
CA LYS A 2 -26.87 -6.51 -41.25
C LYS A 2 -26.45 -6.40 -40.13
N SER A 3 -26.39 -6.53 -39.92
CA SER A 3 -26.01 -6.49 -38.98
C SER A 3 -25.29 -6.26 -38.12
N GLN A 4 -25.14 -6.06 -38.14
CA GLN A 4 -24.44 -5.91 -37.53
C GLN A 4 -24.07 -5.41 -36.50
N LEU A 5 -24.36 -5.23 -36.53
CA LEU A 5 -24.08 -4.79 -35.85
C LEU A 5 -23.69 -4.68 -34.75
N ILE A 6 -23.82 -4.85 -34.62
CA ILE A 6 -23.54 -4.90 -33.77
C ILE A 6 -22.78 -4.65 -32.86
N LYS A 7 -22.66 -4.59 -32.94
CA LYS A 7 -21.96 -4.48 -32.26
C LYS A 7 -21.48 -3.91 -31.36
N LEU A 8 -21.63 -3.72 -31.46
CA LEU A 8 -21.14 -3.25 -30.87
C LEU A 8 -20.89 -2.99 -29.71
N SER A 9 -21.17 -3.07 -29.63
CA SER A 9 -20.99 -2.88 -28.75
C SER A 9 -20.37 -2.87 -27.71
N THR A 10 -20.29 -3.07 -27.80
CA THR A 10 -19.76 -3.25 -27.01
C THR A 10 -19.10 -2.76 -26.10
N ILE A 11 -19.19 -2.61 -26.42
CA ILE A 11 -18.56 -2.29 -25.87
C ILE A 11 -18.33 -1.80 -24.88
N ALA A 12 -18.55 -1.71 -25.08
CA ALA A 12 -18.31 -1.28 -24.43
C ALA A 12 -18.01 -1.22 -23.26
N ALA A 13 -18.09 -1.48 -23.39
CA ALA A 13 -17.88 -1.52 -22.52
C ALA A 13 -17.12 -1.29 -21.60
N SER A 14 -17.00 -1.34 -21.96
CA SER A 14 -16.28 -1.21 -21.37
C SER A 14 -15.81 -0.69 -20.48
N ALA A 15 -16.10 -0.61 -21.03
CA ALA A 15 -15.65 -0.06 -20.60
C ALA A 15 -15.36 0.19 -19.37
N LEU A 16 -15.53 -0.11 -19.60
CA LEU A 16 -15.37 0.13 -18.84
C LEU A 16 -14.81 0.24 -17.64
N PHE A 17 -14.71 -0.02 -17.85
CA PHE A 17 -14.25 0.08 -16.99
C PHE A 17 -13.56 0.41 -16.16
N VAL A 18 -13.62 0.35 -16.40
CA VAL A 18 -12.87 0.50 -15.93
C VAL A 18 -12.47 1.15 -15.05
N THR A 19 -12.82 1.29 -15.37
CA THR A 19 -12.39 1.87 -14.90
C THR A 19 -12.15 2.18 -13.77
N ALA A 20 -12.33 2.13 -13.79
CA ALA A 20 -12.09 2.39 -13.09
C ALA A 20 -11.56 2.69 -12.19
N CYS A 21 -11.44 2.70 -12.37
CA CYS A 21 -10.88 2.93 -11.87
C CYS A 21 -10.42 3.52 -11.05
N GLY A 22 -10.49 3.67 -11.10
CA GLY A 22 -10.04 4.16 -10.63
C GLY A 22 -9.66 4.65 -9.82
N GLY A 23 -9.65 4.67 -9.67
CA GLY A 23 -9.30 5.11 -9.11
C GLY A 23 -8.93 5.55 -8.32
N PRO A 24 -8.90 5.55 -8.30
CA PRO A 24 -8.50 6.15 -7.51
C PRO A 24 -8.21 6.30 -6.30
N GLU A 25 -8.14 5.91 -5.73
CA GLU A 25 -8.02 6.07 -4.71
C GLU A 25 -7.03 6.56 -4.28
N SER A 26 -6.93 7.00 -4.63
CA SER A 26 -5.96 7.80 -4.68
C SER A 26 -5.30 8.11 -3.48
N GLY A 27 -4.13 7.86 -3.29
CA GLY A 27 -3.31 8.35 -2.23
C GLY A 27 -3.27 7.53 -0.97
N THR A 28 -4.23 6.68 -0.75
CA THR A 28 -4.26 5.90 0.48
C THR A 28 -3.80 4.49 0.21
N THR A 29 -2.68 4.13 0.84
CA THR A 29 -2.17 2.77 0.74
C THR A 29 -2.90 1.90 1.74
N GLN A 30 -3.46 0.79 1.28
CA GLN A 30 -4.18 -0.15 2.12
C GLN A 30 -3.28 -1.35 2.37
N CYS A 31 -3.07 -1.69 3.65
CA CYS A 31 -2.16 -2.77 3.98
C CYS A 31 -2.86 -4.04 4.44
N THR A 32 -3.94 -3.92 5.19
CA THR A 32 -4.62 -5.10 5.68
C THR A 32 -6.05 -4.78 6.07
N MET A 33 -6.89 -5.81 6.06
CA MET A 33 -8.23 -5.73 6.59
C MET A 33 -8.33 -6.42 7.95
N GLU A 34 -7.23 -6.96 8.46
CA GLU A 34 -7.25 -7.67 9.73
C GLU A 34 -7.45 -6.71 10.89
N PRO A 35 -8.16 -7.15 11.93
CA PRO A 35 -8.31 -6.31 13.11
C PRO A 35 -6.99 -6.13 13.82
N LYS A 36 -6.89 -5.03 14.56
CA LYS A 36 -5.64 -4.64 15.20
C LYS A 36 -5.11 -5.68 16.17
N GLU A 37 -5.98 -6.49 16.73
CA GLU A 37 -5.54 -7.53 17.67
C GLU A 37 -4.66 -8.57 17.00
N ASN A 38 -4.68 -8.65 15.68
CA ASN A 38 -3.85 -9.58 14.92
C ASN A 38 -2.57 -8.94 14.41
N TRP A 39 -2.31 -7.69 14.77
CA TRP A 39 -1.14 -6.97 14.29
C TRP A 39 0.04 -7.21 15.19
N LEU A 40 1.23 -7.09 14.61
CA LEU A 40 2.46 -7.17 15.39
C LEU A 40 2.52 -6.03 16.39
N ASP A 41 3.15 -6.30 17.53
CA ASP A 41 3.35 -5.27 18.54
C ASP A 41 4.17 -4.12 17.96
N GLN A 42 3.70 -2.89 18.18
CA GLN A 42 4.34 -1.73 17.57
C GLN A 42 5.78 -1.54 18.01
N GLU A 43 6.05 -1.72 19.30
CA GLU A 43 7.40 -1.49 19.80
C GLU A 43 8.36 -2.56 19.30
N GLN A 44 7.90 -3.81 19.31
CA GLN A 44 8.73 -4.90 18.82
C GLN A 44 8.98 -4.78 17.33
N PHE A 45 7.98 -4.33 16.59
CA PHE A 45 8.13 -4.12 15.16
C PHE A 45 9.19 -3.07 14.88
N GLN A 46 9.13 -1.94 15.58
CA GLN A 46 10.12 -0.88 15.39
C GLN A 46 11.50 -1.34 15.81
N GLN A 47 11.59 -2.08 16.90
CA GLN A 47 12.87 -2.60 17.35
C GLN A 47 13.48 -3.53 16.31
N SER A 48 12.65 -4.38 15.72
CA SER A 48 13.09 -5.28 14.67
C SER A 48 13.66 -4.53 13.48
N LEU A 49 13.00 -3.43 13.09
CA LEU A 49 13.51 -2.63 11.98
C LEU A 49 14.85 -1.99 12.33
N LYS A 50 15.01 -1.51 13.55
CA LYS A 50 16.28 -0.94 13.96
C LYS A 50 17.39 -1.98 13.91
N GLU A 51 17.07 -3.21 14.30
CA GLU A 51 18.06 -4.27 14.25
C GLU A 51 18.45 -4.62 12.82
N GLN A 52 17.56 -4.36 11.87
CA GLN A 52 17.86 -4.58 10.47
C GLN A 52 18.61 -3.42 9.83
N GLY A 53 18.86 -2.36 10.58
CA GLY A 53 19.65 -1.25 10.10
C GLY A 53 18.86 -0.01 9.74
N TYR A 54 17.55 -0.01 9.95
CA TYR A 54 16.75 1.16 9.67
C TYR A 54 16.88 2.17 10.81
N GLU A 55 16.82 3.44 10.45
CA GLU A 55 16.71 4.53 11.40
C GLU A 55 15.32 5.10 11.26
N ILE A 56 14.58 5.15 12.35
CA ILE A 56 13.18 5.57 12.32
C ILE A 56 13.08 6.97 12.89
N ASN A 57 12.69 7.93 12.06
CA ASN A 57 12.46 9.30 12.50
C ASN A 57 11.02 9.49 12.92
N GLU A 58 10.10 8.81 12.26
CA GLU A 58 8.69 8.91 12.58
C GLU A 58 8.02 7.58 12.30
N PHE A 59 7.15 7.16 13.20
CA PHE A 59 6.36 5.95 13.04
C PHE A 59 4.89 6.30 13.24
N LYS A 60 4.03 5.76 12.39
CA LYS A 60 2.61 5.97 12.61
C LYS A 60 1.78 4.84 12.03
N VAL A 61 0.55 4.75 12.52
CA VAL A 61 -0.46 3.84 12.00
C VAL A 61 -1.35 4.68 11.09
N THR A 62 -1.49 4.24 9.85
CA THR A 62 -2.21 5.04 8.86
C THR A 62 -3.67 4.67 8.79
N ASP A 63 -4.44 5.51 8.11
CA ASP A 63 -5.86 5.23 7.88
C ASP A 63 -6.07 3.98 7.05
N GLY A 64 -5.08 3.60 6.25
CA GLY A 64 -5.15 2.39 5.44
C GLY A 64 -4.66 1.16 6.19
N ASN A 65 -4.51 1.25 7.50
CA ASN A 65 -4.09 0.13 8.33
C ASN A 65 -2.70 -0.35 8.00
N CYS A 66 -1.80 0.60 7.84
CA CYS A 66 -0.39 0.31 7.62
C CYS A 66 0.43 0.78 8.81
N TYR A 67 1.54 0.11 9.06
CA TYR A 67 2.60 0.69 9.86
C TYR A 67 3.49 1.44 8.89
N GLU A 68 3.65 2.73 9.12
CA GLU A 68 4.43 3.56 8.21
C GLU A 68 5.62 4.16 8.95
N ILE A 69 6.79 4.13 8.32
CA ILE A 69 7.95 4.82 8.86
C ILE A 69 8.46 5.85 7.87
N TYR A 70 8.99 6.92 8.43
CA TYR A 70 9.87 7.85 7.72
C TYR A 70 11.22 7.71 8.40
N GLY A 71 12.26 7.54 7.62
CA GLY A 71 13.57 7.39 8.21
C GLY A 71 14.62 7.14 7.16
N GLN A 72 15.61 6.34 7.52
CA GLN A 72 16.70 5.99 6.62
C GLN A 72 16.89 4.49 6.63
N ASP A 73 17.25 3.95 5.47
CA ASP A 73 17.61 2.55 5.40
C ASP A 73 19.08 2.39 5.80
N LYS A 74 19.59 1.15 5.76
CA LYS A 74 20.95 0.90 6.21
C LYS A 74 21.99 1.55 5.31
N SER A 75 21.59 1.97 4.12
CA SER A 75 22.47 2.71 3.21
C SER A 75 22.39 4.21 3.42
N LYS A 76 21.64 4.65 4.44
CA LYS A 76 21.46 6.05 4.78
C LYS A 76 20.60 6.80 3.77
N GLN A 77 19.85 6.09 2.96
CA GLN A 77 18.91 6.72 2.04
C GLN A 77 17.61 7.02 2.78
N LYS A 78 17.05 8.18 2.53
CA LYS A 78 15.76 8.54 3.12
C LYS A 78 14.67 7.71 2.50
N VAL A 79 13.82 7.13 3.35
CA VAL A 79 12.76 6.25 2.88
C VAL A 79 11.46 6.57 3.59
N GLU A 80 10.38 6.31 2.87
CA GLU A 80 9.05 6.26 3.43
C GLU A 80 8.51 4.89 3.09
N ILE A 81 8.19 4.09 4.11
CA ILE A 81 7.82 2.70 3.89
C ILE A 81 6.53 2.39 4.61
N TYR A 82 5.62 1.71 3.89
CA TYR A 82 4.37 1.23 4.43
C TYR A 82 4.45 -0.28 4.56
N PHE A 83 4.21 -0.76 5.77
CA PHE A 83 4.29 -2.20 6.06
C PHE A 83 2.92 -2.76 6.38
N ASN A 84 2.71 -4.00 6.02
CA ASN A 84 1.55 -4.76 6.50
C ASN A 84 1.79 -5.05 7.99
N PRO A 85 0.93 -4.54 8.88
CA PRO A 85 1.19 -4.70 10.31
C PRO A 85 0.98 -6.12 10.83
N VAL A 86 0.38 -6.99 10.02
CA VAL A 86 0.14 -8.36 10.44
C VAL A 86 1.42 -9.19 10.34
N ASP A 87 2.18 -9.00 9.29
CA ASP A 87 3.38 -9.83 9.07
C ASP A 87 4.66 -9.03 8.84
N GLY A 88 4.55 -7.70 8.78
CA GLY A 88 5.73 -6.87 8.62
C GLY A 88 6.26 -6.78 7.21
N SER A 89 5.52 -7.29 6.23
CA SER A 89 5.97 -7.21 4.84
C SER A 89 5.82 -5.78 4.31
N ILE A 90 6.67 -5.43 3.35
CA ILE A 90 6.62 -4.10 2.75
C ILE A 90 5.54 -4.09 1.68
N VAL A 91 4.61 -3.15 1.81
CA VAL A 91 3.54 -2.96 0.84
C VAL A 91 3.92 -1.89 -0.16
N LYS A 92 4.58 -0.83 0.30
CA LYS A 92 4.97 0.27 -0.56
C LYS A 92 6.20 0.93 0.03
N GLN A 93 7.13 1.29 -0.82
CA GLN A 93 8.35 1.97 -0.38
C GLN A 93 8.71 3.05 -1.38
N GLU A 94 9.02 4.23 -0.84
CA GLU A 94 9.53 5.35 -1.63
C GLU A 94 10.88 5.74 -1.09
N THR A 95 11.82 5.94 -1.99
CA THR A 95 13.17 6.36 -1.66
C THR A 95 13.40 7.76 -2.20
N GLU A 96 13.95 8.64 -1.37
CA GLU A 96 14.18 10.03 -1.78
C GLU A 96 15.64 10.31 -2.07
#